data_e1a946485ace80d7209c39afd8a95dcd
#
_entry.id   e1a946485ace80d7209c39afd8a95dcd
#
_cell.length_a   1.000
_cell.length_b   1.000
_cell.length_c   1.000
_cell.angle_alpha   90.00
_cell.angle_beta   90.00
_cell.angle_gamma   90.00
#
_symmetry.space_group_name_H-M   'P 1'
#
loop_
_entity.id
_entity.type
_entity.pdbx_description
1 polymer ?
#
loop_
_entity_poly.entity_id
_entity_poly.type
_entity_poly.pdbx_seq_one_letter_code
_entity_poly.pdbx_strand_id
1 'polypeptide(L)'
;MKIEVNKITTLTGHRDPIYALDKGTDEQFIFSGSGDKVIAQWDLKTFQSEKIASFPAVIYSICHIPEKQLLLVGTSDGNVHVLNLENKEKIKILKNHSAQVFNIRYSLETNCIYTAGGDGNFAICSLDTFDLINIRKLCNEKVRNIDFNYKTSEIAVASGDCTIRIFDIKTLQEKKNFDGHQLSANIVRFSPDVKFLLTGGRDGHLNIWQVGDYKIIKSIPAHDWAIYDIAYSPDSNLLATASRDKTIKIWDSKTFELLKVINKENYDGHLNSVNKITWSTYNNYLISAGDDRAIMIWEINPI
;
A
#
# COMPACT_ATOMS: atom_id res chain seq x y z
N MET A 1 -22.81 2.12 12.45
CA MET A 1 -22.53 0.65 12.51
C MET A 1 -21.75 0.34 13.77
N LYS A 2 -22.04 -0.80 14.47
CA LYS A 2 -21.19 -1.29 15.57
C LYS A 2 -20.38 -2.47 15.07
N ILE A 3 -19.16 -2.61 15.54
CA ILE A 3 -18.24 -3.70 15.15
C ILE A 3 -17.54 -4.28 16.37
N GLU A 4 -17.25 -5.56 16.30
CA GLU A 4 -16.35 -6.28 17.20
C GLU A 4 -15.03 -6.55 16.51
N VAL A 5 -13.93 -6.46 17.25
CA VAL A 5 -12.57 -6.70 16.75
C VAL A 5 -11.93 -7.78 17.61
N ASN A 6 -11.48 -8.84 16.99
CA ASN A 6 -10.79 -9.96 17.63
C ASN A 6 -9.40 -10.13 17.00
N LYS A 7 -8.36 -10.18 17.84
CA LYS A 7 -7.03 -10.57 17.39
C LYS A 7 -6.98 -12.09 17.22
N ILE A 8 -6.76 -12.56 16.01
CA ILE A 8 -6.66 -14.00 15.74
C ILE A 8 -5.28 -14.52 16.13
N THR A 9 -4.21 -13.86 15.64
CA THR A 9 -2.84 -14.29 15.95
C THR A 9 -1.83 -13.18 15.64
N THR A 10 -0.60 -13.41 16.12
CA THR A 10 0.59 -12.63 15.75
C THR A 10 1.58 -13.58 15.08
N LEU A 11 1.95 -13.30 13.84
CA LEU A 11 2.95 -14.04 13.09
C LEU A 11 4.31 -13.37 13.24
N THR A 12 5.31 -14.15 13.56
CA THR A 12 6.69 -13.71 13.75
C THR A 12 7.64 -14.53 12.87
N GLY A 13 8.76 -13.96 12.47
CA GLY A 13 9.75 -14.63 11.61
C GLY A 13 10.69 -13.65 10.92
N HIS A 14 10.21 -12.46 10.56
CA HIS A 14 11.08 -11.39 10.12
C HIS A 14 11.99 -10.87 11.24
N ARG A 15 13.23 -10.49 10.87
CA ARG A 15 14.26 -10.01 11.82
C ARG A 15 14.35 -8.49 11.89
N ASP A 16 13.74 -7.79 10.91
CA ASP A 16 13.71 -6.34 10.79
C ASP A 16 12.30 -5.85 10.45
N PRO A 17 12.03 -4.53 10.52
CA PRO A 17 10.74 -3.93 10.17
C PRO A 17 10.15 -4.44 8.87
N ILE A 18 8.83 -4.62 8.85
CA ILE A 18 8.09 -5.04 7.66
C ILE A 18 7.51 -3.78 7.02
N TYR A 19 7.84 -3.56 5.75
CA TYR A 19 7.44 -2.36 4.99
C TYR A 19 6.45 -2.65 3.87
N ALA A 20 6.28 -3.91 3.50
CA ALA A 20 5.43 -4.30 2.39
C ALA A 20 4.56 -5.50 2.75
N LEU A 21 3.29 -5.42 2.35
CA LEU A 21 2.32 -6.51 2.33
C LEU A 21 1.60 -6.51 0.98
N ASP A 22 1.31 -7.69 0.47
CA ASP A 22 0.43 -7.87 -0.69
C ASP A 22 -0.28 -9.22 -0.60
N LYS A 23 -1.31 -9.41 -1.44
CA LYS A 23 -2.02 -10.67 -1.59
C LYS A 23 -1.07 -11.75 -2.12
N GLY A 24 -1.25 -12.96 -1.65
CA GLY A 24 -0.45 -14.11 -2.06
C GLY A 24 -0.93 -14.76 -3.35
N THR A 25 -0.48 -16.00 -3.58
CA THR A 25 -0.78 -16.77 -4.80
C THR A 25 -2.25 -17.14 -4.93
N ASP A 26 -2.96 -17.23 -3.82
CA ASP A 26 -4.41 -17.34 -3.73
C ASP A 26 -4.93 -16.60 -2.49
N GLU A 27 -6.23 -16.67 -2.22
CA GLU A 27 -6.89 -15.88 -1.16
C GLU A 27 -6.38 -16.21 0.26
N GLN A 28 -5.90 -17.45 0.51
CA GLN A 28 -5.41 -17.84 1.83
C GLN A 28 -3.95 -17.43 2.08
N PHE A 29 -3.24 -16.92 1.08
CA PHE A 29 -1.85 -16.50 1.24
C PHE A 29 -1.68 -14.99 1.19
N ILE A 30 -0.64 -14.50 1.88
CA ILE A 30 -0.15 -13.13 1.77
C ILE A 30 1.37 -13.12 1.63
N PHE A 31 1.89 -12.12 0.94
CA PHE A 31 3.32 -11.83 0.89
C PHE A 31 3.68 -10.71 1.86
N SER A 32 4.87 -10.81 2.45
CA SER A 32 5.51 -9.74 3.21
C SER A 32 6.91 -9.46 2.73
N GLY A 33 7.32 -8.19 2.78
CA GLY A 33 8.67 -7.73 2.49
C GLY A 33 9.25 -6.89 3.62
N SER A 34 10.50 -7.16 4.00
CA SER A 34 11.08 -6.62 5.22
C SER A 34 12.46 -5.98 5.01
N GLY A 35 12.89 -5.22 6.03
CA GLY A 35 14.23 -4.72 6.20
C GLY A 35 15.30 -5.83 6.27
N ASP A 36 14.94 -7.03 6.68
CA ASP A 36 15.81 -8.21 6.66
C ASP A 36 16.10 -8.74 5.25
N LYS A 37 15.57 -8.07 4.22
CA LYS A 37 15.80 -8.35 2.81
C LYS A 37 15.18 -9.66 2.33
N VAL A 38 14.18 -10.16 3.05
CA VAL A 38 13.46 -11.40 2.75
C VAL A 38 12.03 -11.11 2.32
N ILE A 39 11.57 -11.83 1.30
CA ILE A 39 10.14 -12.04 1.00
C ILE A 39 9.73 -13.36 1.64
N ALA A 40 8.66 -13.31 2.42
CA ALA A 40 7.99 -14.48 2.97
C ALA A 40 6.53 -14.54 2.46
N GLN A 41 6.05 -15.75 2.25
CA GLN A 41 4.63 -16.05 2.05
C GLN A 41 4.09 -16.67 3.33
N TRP A 42 2.89 -16.25 3.74
CA TRP A 42 2.22 -16.71 4.96
C TRP A 42 0.90 -17.33 4.61
N ASP A 43 0.64 -18.50 5.17
CA ASP A 43 -0.65 -19.19 5.06
C ASP A 43 -1.57 -18.72 6.19
N LEU A 44 -2.69 -18.09 5.84
CA LEU A 44 -3.68 -17.56 6.79
C LEU A 44 -4.53 -18.66 7.47
N LYS A 45 -4.45 -19.90 6.98
CA LYS A 45 -5.15 -21.05 7.55
C LYS A 45 -4.29 -21.77 8.59
N THR A 46 -3.03 -22.00 8.28
CA THR A 46 -2.11 -22.74 9.15
C THR A 46 -1.23 -21.83 10.00
N PHE A 47 -1.16 -20.53 9.62
CA PHE A 47 -0.29 -19.53 10.23
C PHE A 47 1.20 -19.83 10.09
N GLN A 48 1.55 -20.65 9.11
CA GLN A 48 2.95 -20.99 8.78
C GLN A 48 3.48 -20.04 7.71
N SER A 49 4.80 -19.92 7.64
CA SER A 49 5.46 -19.12 6.62
C SER A 49 6.48 -19.91 5.82
N GLU A 50 6.61 -19.51 4.56
CA GLU A 50 7.66 -19.97 3.67
C GLU A 50 8.49 -18.77 3.18
N LYS A 51 9.82 -18.90 3.24
CA LYS A 51 10.72 -17.95 2.62
C LYS A 51 10.70 -18.14 1.09
N ILE A 52 10.30 -17.10 0.36
CA ILE A 52 10.26 -17.14 -1.10
C ILE A 52 11.60 -16.74 -1.72
N ALA A 53 12.16 -15.61 -1.30
CA ALA A 53 13.44 -15.12 -1.85
C ALA A 53 14.17 -14.19 -0.89
N SER A 54 15.46 -13.97 -1.17
CA SER A 54 16.28 -12.93 -0.53
C SER A 54 16.82 -11.95 -1.55
N PHE A 55 17.00 -10.70 -1.13
CA PHE A 55 17.44 -9.59 -1.96
C PHE A 55 18.68 -8.91 -1.38
N PRO A 56 19.45 -8.15 -2.18
CA PRO A 56 20.67 -7.48 -1.68
C PRO A 56 20.36 -6.28 -0.77
N ALA A 57 19.17 -5.68 -0.91
CA ALA A 57 18.78 -4.44 -0.24
C ALA A 57 17.44 -4.58 0.48
N VAL A 58 17.12 -3.63 1.38
CA VAL A 58 15.86 -3.55 2.13
C VAL A 58 14.67 -3.48 1.18
N ILE A 59 13.61 -4.23 1.46
CA ILE A 59 12.39 -4.29 0.66
C ILE A 59 11.40 -3.25 1.18
N TYR A 60 10.97 -2.33 0.32
CA TYR A 60 10.01 -1.28 0.64
C TYR A 60 8.63 -1.49 0.00
N SER A 61 8.57 -2.20 -1.11
CA SER A 61 7.33 -2.46 -1.81
C SER A 61 7.34 -3.81 -2.50
N ILE A 62 6.17 -4.41 -2.59
CA ILE A 62 5.90 -5.63 -3.35
C ILE A 62 4.63 -5.43 -4.15
N CYS A 63 4.54 -6.12 -5.29
CA CYS A 63 3.36 -6.14 -6.13
C CYS A 63 3.26 -7.51 -6.80
N HIS A 64 2.25 -8.29 -6.40
CA HIS A 64 1.96 -9.58 -7.01
C HIS A 64 1.09 -9.40 -8.26
N ILE A 65 1.43 -10.10 -9.33
CA ILE A 65 0.71 -10.15 -10.60
C ILE A 65 0.27 -11.59 -10.84
N PRO A 66 -0.92 -11.99 -10.33
CA PRO A 66 -1.38 -13.37 -10.35
C PRO A 66 -1.47 -13.94 -11.77
N GLU A 67 -1.95 -13.14 -12.72
CA GLU A 67 -2.16 -13.55 -14.11
C GLU A 67 -0.88 -13.93 -14.85
N LYS A 68 0.26 -13.46 -14.36
CA LYS A 68 1.59 -13.74 -14.93
C LYS A 68 2.49 -14.54 -13.99
N GLN A 69 2.01 -14.91 -12.81
CA GLN A 69 2.79 -15.57 -11.76
C GLN A 69 4.08 -14.80 -11.42
N LEU A 70 3.99 -13.46 -11.39
CA LEU A 70 5.12 -12.59 -11.13
C LEU A 70 5.00 -11.88 -9.79
N LEU A 71 6.12 -11.71 -9.11
CA LEU A 71 6.25 -10.83 -7.95
C LEU A 71 7.28 -9.74 -8.24
N LEU A 72 6.83 -8.50 -8.21
CA LEU A 72 7.69 -7.32 -8.33
C LEU A 72 8.11 -6.88 -6.95
N VAL A 73 9.41 -6.65 -6.74
CA VAL A 73 9.99 -6.33 -5.44
C VAL A 73 10.83 -5.06 -5.54
N GLY A 74 10.34 -3.98 -4.93
CA GLY A 74 11.01 -2.69 -4.88
C GLY A 74 11.93 -2.57 -3.66
N THR A 75 13.17 -2.20 -3.91
CA THR A 75 14.23 -2.18 -2.91
C THR A 75 14.79 -0.79 -2.63
N SER A 76 15.55 -0.68 -1.53
CA SER A 76 16.12 0.59 -1.05
C SER A 76 17.17 1.21 -1.96
N ASP A 77 17.77 0.41 -2.83
CA ASP A 77 18.78 0.82 -3.81
C ASP A 77 18.19 1.31 -5.15
N GLY A 78 16.85 1.45 -5.22
CA GLY A 78 16.15 1.96 -6.41
C GLY A 78 15.81 0.90 -7.45
N ASN A 79 16.12 -0.35 -7.20
CA ASN A 79 15.84 -1.45 -8.11
C ASN A 79 14.43 -2.02 -7.90
N VAL A 80 13.81 -2.48 -8.99
CA VAL A 80 12.66 -3.37 -8.95
C VAL A 80 13.08 -4.72 -9.51
N HIS A 81 13.08 -5.73 -8.67
CA HIS A 81 13.36 -7.10 -9.06
C HIS A 81 12.07 -7.78 -9.52
N VAL A 82 12.13 -8.44 -10.66
CA VAL A 82 11.03 -9.26 -11.20
C VAL A 82 11.35 -10.72 -10.89
N LEU A 83 10.48 -11.35 -10.10
CA LEU A 83 10.59 -12.75 -9.67
C LEU A 83 9.46 -13.55 -10.33
N ASN A 84 9.79 -14.67 -10.96
CA ASN A 84 8.81 -15.68 -11.35
C ASN A 84 8.51 -16.57 -10.14
N LEU A 85 7.23 -16.72 -9.80
CA LEU A 85 6.81 -17.48 -8.61
C LEU A 85 6.74 -18.99 -8.86
N GLU A 86 6.62 -19.45 -10.12
CA GLU A 86 6.55 -20.87 -10.43
C GLU A 86 7.88 -21.58 -10.13
N ASN A 87 9.01 -20.96 -10.54
CA ASN A 87 10.35 -21.51 -10.36
C ASN A 87 11.19 -20.73 -9.33
N LYS A 88 10.66 -19.64 -8.75
CA LYS A 88 11.33 -18.75 -7.80
C LYS A 88 12.60 -18.07 -8.36
N GLU A 89 12.69 -17.91 -9.68
CA GLU A 89 13.83 -17.31 -10.35
C GLU A 89 13.67 -15.79 -10.53
N LYS A 90 14.76 -15.06 -10.38
CA LYS A 90 14.83 -13.62 -10.69
C LYS A 90 15.09 -13.46 -12.19
N ILE A 91 14.09 -12.97 -12.93
CA ILE A 91 14.16 -12.87 -14.39
C ILE A 91 14.65 -11.51 -14.89
N LYS A 92 14.46 -10.43 -14.14
CA LYS A 92 14.85 -9.06 -14.54
C LYS A 92 15.09 -8.16 -13.34
N ILE A 93 15.89 -7.12 -13.54
CA ILE A 93 16.02 -5.99 -12.61
C ILE A 93 15.76 -4.71 -13.39
N LEU A 94 14.78 -3.92 -12.96
CA LEU A 94 14.48 -2.60 -13.50
C LEU A 94 15.23 -1.57 -12.66
N LYS A 95 16.12 -0.79 -13.30
CA LYS A 95 16.99 0.21 -12.65
C LYS A 95 16.51 1.62 -12.99
N ASN A 96 15.30 1.95 -12.54
CA ASN A 96 14.63 3.20 -12.92
C ASN A 96 14.71 4.29 -11.85
N HIS A 97 15.16 3.95 -10.65
CA HIS A 97 15.27 4.88 -9.53
C HIS A 97 16.68 4.89 -8.95
N SER A 98 17.07 6.01 -8.34
CA SER A 98 18.34 6.16 -7.62
C SER A 98 18.18 6.11 -6.11
N ALA A 99 16.94 5.91 -5.62
CA ALA A 99 16.58 5.78 -4.20
C ALA A 99 15.42 4.79 -4.04
N GLN A 100 14.98 4.57 -2.80
CA GLN A 100 13.98 3.56 -2.43
C GLN A 100 12.77 3.55 -3.37
N VAL A 101 12.31 2.36 -3.76
CA VAL A 101 11.05 2.18 -4.50
C VAL A 101 9.92 1.97 -3.48
N PHE A 102 9.16 3.03 -3.21
CA PHE A 102 8.13 3.03 -2.16
C PHE A 102 6.83 2.35 -2.56
N ASN A 103 6.51 2.37 -3.84
CA ASN A 103 5.29 1.74 -4.33
C ASN A 103 5.49 1.20 -5.75
N ILE A 104 4.85 0.06 -5.99
CA ILE A 104 4.75 -0.58 -7.30
C ILE A 104 3.29 -0.92 -7.51
N ARG A 105 2.79 -0.60 -8.70
CA ARG A 105 1.47 -0.97 -9.19
C ARG A 105 1.58 -1.49 -10.61
N TYR A 106 0.64 -2.32 -11.04
CA TYR A 106 0.51 -2.74 -12.42
C TYR A 106 -0.90 -2.48 -12.94
N SER A 107 -1.02 -2.40 -14.25
CA SER A 107 -2.30 -2.32 -14.94
C SER A 107 -2.26 -3.23 -16.16
N LEU A 108 -3.17 -4.18 -16.22
CA LEU A 108 -3.36 -5.03 -17.40
C LEU A 108 -4.00 -4.25 -18.56
N GLU A 109 -4.83 -3.24 -18.26
CA GLU A 109 -5.46 -2.40 -19.29
C GLU A 109 -4.42 -1.65 -20.12
N THR A 110 -3.37 -1.12 -19.48
CA THR A 110 -2.27 -0.42 -20.17
C THR A 110 -1.06 -1.29 -20.41
N ASN A 111 -1.06 -2.52 -19.91
CA ASN A 111 0.05 -3.46 -19.95
C ASN A 111 1.36 -2.86 -19.39
N CYS A 112 1.25 -2.13 -18.27
CA CYS A 112 2.35 -1.38 -17.67
C CYS A 112 2.54 -1.66 -16.19
N ILE A 113 3.79 -1.48 -15.76
CA ILE A 113 4.24 -1.40 -14.37
C ILE A 113 4.51 0.06 -14.05
N TYR A 114 4.00 0.54 -12.92
CA TYR A 114 4.15 1.90 -12.44
C TYR A 114 4.90 1.89 -11.12
N THR A 115 5.91 2.74 -10.98
CA THR A 115 6.76 2.77 -9.78
C THR A 115 6.94 4.18 -9.24
N ALA A 116 6.95 4.30 -7.91
CA ALA A 116 7.14 5.54 -7.18
C ALA A 116 8.45 5.49 -6.38
N GLY A 117 9.35 6.42 -6.64
CA GLY A 117 10.70 6.43 -6.09
C GLY A 117 10.98 7.52 -5.06
N GLY A 118 11.89 7.21 -4.13
CA GLY A 118 12.44 8.15 -3.17
C GLY A 118 13.27 9.27 -3.80
N ASP A 119 13.63 9.11 -5.05
CA ASP A 119 14.29 10.08 -5.89
C ASP A 119 13.35 11.13 -6.51
N GLY A 120 12.05 11.07 -6.19
CA GLY A 120 11.04 11.99 -6.71
C GLY A 120 10.57 11.67 -8.13
N ASN A 121 10.93 10.51 -8.64
CA ASN A 121 10.53 10.05 -9.97
C ASN A 121 9.29 9.14 -9.88
N PHE A 122 8.48 9.24 -10.92
CA PHE A 122 7.40 8.32 -11.29
C PHE A 122 7.81 7.65 -12.60
N ALA A 123 8.01 6.33 -12.59
CA ALA A 123 8.48 5.60 -13.76
C ALA A 123 7.44 4.56 -14.23
N ILE A 124 7.42 4.31 -15.53
CA ILE A 124 6.49 3.42 -16.19
C ILE A 124 7.29 2.49 -17.11
N CYS A 125 7.09 1.18 -16.94
CA CYS A 125 7.71 0.14 -17.73
C CYS A 125 6.64 -0.72 -18.42
N SER A 126 7.01 -1.32 -19.54
CA SER A 126 6.22 -2.38 -20.16
C SER A 126 6.13 -3.60 -19.25
N LEU A 127 4.94 -4.19 -19.09
CA LEU A 127 4.75 -5.41 -18.32
C LEU A 127 5.24 -6.67 -19.08
N ASP A 128 5.33 -6.61 -20.41
CA ASP A 128 5.79 -7.75 -21.22
C ASP A 128 7.29 -7.76 -21.42
N THR A 129 7.89 -6.61 -21.77
CA THR A 129 9.33 -6.53 -22.07
C THR A 129 10.16 -6.04 -20.88
N PHE A 130 9.50 -5.46 -19.87
CA PHE A 130 10.13 -4.80 -18.72
C PHE A 130 11.00 -3.59 -19.10
N ASP A 131 10.87 -3.06 -20.31
CA ASP A 131 11.61 -1.88 -20.74
C ASP A 131 10.96 -0.61 -20.20
N LEU A 132 11.80 0.40 -19.95
CA LEU A 132 11.34 1.71 -19.52
C LEU A 132 10.60 2.41 -20.67
N ILE A 133 9.33 2.76 -20.45
CA ILE A 133 8.51 3.53 -21.39
C ILE A 133 8.60 5.02 -21.08
N ASN A 134 8.49 5.39 -19.81
CA ASN A 134 8.51 6.78 -19.38
C ASN A 134 9.08 6.92 -17.97
N ILE A 135 9.76 8.03 -17.71
CA ILE A 135 10.16 8.45 -16.37
C ILE A 135 9.98 9.95 -16.26
N ARG A 136 9.29 10.37 -15.18
CA ARG A 136 9.00 11.77 -14.94
C ARG A 136 9.41 12.17 -13.51
N LYS A 137 10.24 13.19 -13.41
CA LYS A 137 10.53 13.86 -12.15
C LYS A 137 9.30 14.68 -11.74
N LEU A 138 8.64 14.29 -10.66
CA LEU A 138 7.44 14.99 -10.16
C LEU A 138 7.80 16.09 -9.16
N CYS A 139 8.79 15.82 -8.30
CA CYS A 139 9.23 16.75 -7.27
C CYS A 139 10.67 16.43 -6.83
N ASN A 140 11.24 17.27 -5.96
CA ASN A 140 12.56 17.00 -5.35
C ASN A 140 12.46 16.10 -4.11
N GLU A 141 11.25 15.88 -3.64
CA GLU A 141 10.93 14.99 -2.52
C GLU A 141 10.54 13.60 -3.04
N LYS A 142 10.19 12.70 -2.13
CA LYS A 142 9.81 11.32 -2.44
C LYS A 142 8.45 11.24 -3.12
N VAL A 143 8.32 10.44 -4.18
CA VAL A 143 7.02 9.95 -4.63
C VAL A 143 6.69 8.71 -3.80
N ARG A 144 5.51 8.71 -3.15
CA ARG A 144 5.20 7.78 -2.07
C ARG A 144 4.26 6.64 -2.47
N ASN A 145 3.20 6.99 -3.20
CA ASN A 145 2.14 6.02 -3.48
C ASN A 145 1.41 6.35 -4.76
N ILE A 146 0.85 5.32 -5.39
CA ILE A 146 0.11 5.35 -6.64
C ILE A 146 -1.17 4.55 -6.44
N ASP A 147 -2.30 5.06 -6.94
CA ASP A 147 -3.53 4.29 -7.07
C ASP A 147 -4.28 4.61 -8.35
N PHE A 148 -5.13 3.68 -8.82
CA PHE A 148 -5.82 3.77 -10.10
C PHE A 148 -7.33 3.90 -9.94
N ASN A 149 -7.91 4.70 -10.81
CA ASN A 149 -9.35 4.73 -11.06
C ASN A 149 -9.60 4.40 -12.54
N TYR A 150 -9.93 3.17 -12.83
CA TYR A 150 -10.18 2.71 -14.21
C TYR A 150 -11.48 3.27 -14.81
N LYS A 151 -12.48 3.64 -13.98
CA LYS A 151 -13.74 4.22 -14.49
C LYS A 151 -13.54 5.61 -15.08
N THR A 152 -12.66 6.41 -14.48
CA THR A 152 -12.33 7.75 -14.97
C THR A 152 -11.01 7.80 -15.74
N SER A 153 -10.36 6.64 -15.91
CA SER A 153 -9.03 6.51 -16.52
C SER A 153 -8.00 7.43 -15.86
N GLU A 154 -7.88 7.37 -14.53
CA GLU A 154 -7.03 8.25 -13.75
C GLU A 154 -6.03 7.49 -12.88
N ILE A 155 -4.86 8.10 -12.71
CA ILE A 155 -3.83 7.71 -11.75
C ILE A 155 -3.69 8.81 -10.73
N ALA A 156 -3.85 8.49 -9.44
CA ALA A 156 -3.52 9.40 -8.36
C ALA A 156 -2.13 9.07 -7.82
N VAL A 157 -1.33 10.11 -7.55
CA VAL A 157 0.02 10.01 -7.04
C VAL A 157 0.20 10.91 -5.82
N ALA A 158 0.64 10.33 -4.70
CA ALA A 158 1.00 11.05 -3.48
C ALA A 158 2.50 11.36 -3.47
N SER A 159 2.85 12.60 -3.13
CA SER A 159 4.23 13.07 -3.15
C SER A 159 4.65 13.77 -1.85
N GLY A 160 5.94 13.72 -1.55
CA GLY A 160 6.53 14.30 -0.36
C GLY A 160 6.53 15.82 -0.33
N ASP A 161 6.32 16.47 -1.46
CA ASP A 161 6.11 17.92 -1.60
C ASP A 161 4.69 18.37 -1.21
N CYS A 162 3.95 17.53 -0.48
CA CYS A 162 2.60 17.76 0.03
C CYS A 162 1.49 17.68 -1.04
N THR A 163 1.83 17.50 -2.31
CA THR A 163 0.86 17.52 -3.41
C THR A 163 0.32 16.14 -3.76
N ILE A 164 -0.92 16.15 -4.24
CA ILE A 164 -1.57 15.04 -4.94
C ILE A 164 -1.65 15.41 -6.43
N ARG A 165 -1.22 14.48 -7.28
CA ARG A 165 -1.27 14.66 -8.74
C ARG A 165 -2.17 13.62 -9.37
N ILE A 166 -2.99 14.06 -10.30
CA ILE A 166 -3.90 13.20 -11.06
C ILE A 166 -3.45 13.20 -12.52
N PHE A 167 -3.19 12.01 -13.03
CA PHE A 167 -2.80 11.82 -14.43
C PHE A 167 -3.88 11.03 -15.17
N ASP A 168 -3.96 11.25 -16.46
CA ASP A 168 -4.68 10.35 -17.35
C ASP A 168 -3.87 9.07 -17.56
N ILE A 169 -4.51 7.90 -17.41
CA ILE A 169 -3.81 6.61 -17.44
C ILE A 169 -3.26 6.25 -18.83
N LYS A 170 -3.89 6.74 -19.91
CA LYS A 170 -3.53 6.43 -21.29
C LYS A 170 -2.51 7.41 -21.86
N THR A 171 -2.75 8.70 -21.63
CA THR A 171 -1.90 9.76 -22.21
C THR A 171 -0.76 10.17 -21.28
N LEU A 172 -0.84 9.81 -20.00
CA LEU A 172 0.08 10.23 -18.94
C LEU A 172 0.17 11.75 -18.78
N GLN A 173 -0.81 12.49 -19.29
CA GLN A 173 -0.91 13.92 -19.08
C GLN A 173 -1.42 14.20 -17.67
N GLU A 174 -0.82 15.18 -17.00
CA GLU A 174 -1.29 15.65 -15.71
C GLU A 174 -2.61 16.42 -15.91
N LYS A 175 -3.70 15.88 -15.36
CA LYS A 175 -5.04 16.48 -15.41
C LYS A 175 -5.23 17.52 -14.32
N LYS A 176 -4.64 17.25 -13.14
CA LYS A 176 -4.76 18.11 -11.97
C LYS A 176 -3.63 17.87 -10.97
N ASN A 177 -3.25 18.93 -10.26
CA ASN A 177 -2.50 18.85 -9.02
C ASN A 177 -3.11 19.77 -7.97
N PHE A 178 -2.95 19.43 -6.70
CA PHE A 178 -3.47 20.21 -5.59
C PHE A 178 -2.73 19.88 -4.28
N ASP A 179 -2.74 20.84 -3.36
CA ASP A 179 -2.17 20.66 -2.04
C ASP A 179 -3.04 19.66 -1.26
N GLY A 180 -2.49 18.47 -1.02
CA GLY A 180 -3.19 17.37 -0.37
C GLY A 180 -3.07 17.41 1.14
N HIS A 181 -1.93 17.88 1.66
CA HIS A 181 -1.59 17.86 3.07
C HIS A 181 -0.68 19.03 3.45
N GLN A 182 -0.58 19.33 4.76
CA GLN A 182 0.37 20.34 5.27
C GLN A 182 1.81 19.81 5.33
N LEU A 183 1.97 18.49 5.37
CA LEU A 183 3.24 17.78 5.30
C LEU A 183 3.15 16.72 4.20
N SER A 184 4.22 15.92 4.02
CA SER A 184 4.28 14.86 3.00
C SER A 184 2.96 14.10 2.88
N ALA A 185 2.41 14.02 1.66
CA ALA A 185 1.36 13.07 1.33
C ALA A 185 1.98 11.68 1.16
N ASN A 186 1.49 10.71 1.93
CA ASN A 186 2.09 9.38 1.99
C ASN A 186 1.31 8.31 1.23
N ILE A 187 -0.01 8.44 1.21
CA ILE A 187 -0.90 7.43 0.64
C ILE A 187 -2.07 8.08 -0.09
N VAL A 188 -2.44 7.51 -1.22
CA VAL A 188 -3.68 7.79 -1.94
C VAL A 188 -4.44 6.49 -2.16
N ARG A 189 -5.77 6.55 -2.06
CA ARG A 189 -6.64 5.40 -2.29
C ARG A 189 -7.98 5.85 -2.85
N PHE A 190 -8.33 5.39 -4.04
CA PHE A 190 -9.70 5.56 -4.54
C PHE A 190 -10.67 4.69 -3.76
N SER A 191 -11.87 5.20 -3.49
CA SER A 191 -12.95 4.38 -2.95
C SER A 191 -13.39 3.35 -3.99
N PRO A 192 -13.86 2.15 -3.57
CA PRO A 192 -14.30 1.10 -4.51
C PRO A 192 -15.44 1.52 -5.43
N ASP A 193 -16.32 2.41 -4.97
CA ASP A 193 -17.38 3.02 -5.80
C ASP A 193 -16.87 4.17 -6.68
N VAL A 194 -15.58 4.52 -6.55
CA VAL A 194 -14.85 5.60 -7.23
C VAL A 194 -15.47 6.98 -7.11
N LYS A 195 -16.25 7.24 -6.06
CA LYS A 195 -16.77 8.57 -5.76
C LYS A 195 -15.76 9.46 -5.05
N PHE A 196 -14.86 8.85 -4.28
CA PHE A 196 -13.91 9.54 -3.43
C PHE A 196 -12.48 9.12 -3.71
N LEU A 197 -11.57 10.06 -3.56
CA LEU A 197 -10.15 9.81 -3.35
C LEU A 197 -9.85 10.09 -1.88
N LEU A 198 -9.24 9.14 -1.18
CA LEU A 198 -8.76 9.30 0.18
C LEU A 198 -7.26 9.51 0.15
N THR A 199 -6.78 10.43 0.98
CA THR A 199 -5.35 10.67 1.13
C THR A 199 -4.97 10.71 2.60
N GLY A 200 -3.80 10.13 2.92
CA GLY A 200 -3.23 10.18 4.25
C GLY A 200 -1.84 10.82 4.22
N GLY A 201 -1.59 11.73 5.16
CA GLY A 201 -0.36 12.50 5.21
C GLY A 201 0.48 12.27 6.47
N ARG A 202 1.68 12.86 6.44
CA ARG A 202 2.57 12.93 7.62
C ARG A 202 1.99 13.82 8.73
N ASP A 203 1.02 14.68 8.40
CA ASP A 203 0.27 15.53 9.31
C ASP A 203 -0.81 14.79 10.12
N GLY A 204 -0.97 13.46 9.91
CA GLY A 204 -1.96 12.64 10.60
C GLY A 204 -3.39 12.81 10.10
N HIS A 205 -3.61 13.64 9.08
CA HIS A 205 -4.94 13.85 8.52
C HIS A 205 -5.32 12.79 7.47
N LEU A 206 -6.56 12.34 7.55
CA LEU A 206 -7.26 11.62 6.49
C LEU A 206 -8.15 12.61 5.76
N ASN A 207 -7.79 12.92 4.52
CA ASN A 207 -8.54 13.84 3.66
C ASN A 207 -9.35 13.06 2.64
N ILE A 208 -10.61 13.47 2.46
CA ILE A 208 -11.58 12.88 1.54
C ILE A 208 -11.90 13.91 0.47
N TRP A 209 -11.67 13.54 -0.80
CA TRP A 209 -11.85 14.39 -1.96
C TRP A 209 -12.93 13.83 -2.87
N GLN A 210 -13.78 14.68 -3.44
CA GLN A 210 -14.73 14.29 -4.48
C GLN A 210 -13.97 13.98 -5.77
N VAL A 211 -14.16 12.79 -6.34
CA VAL A 211 -13.58 12.45 -7.65
C VAL A 211 -14.20 13.31 -8.75
N GLY A 212 -13.38 13.77 -9.69
CA GLY A 212 -13.74 14.66 -10.79
C GLY A 212 -13.22 16.08 -10.58
N ASP A 213 -13.75 16.83 -9.65
CA ASP A 213 -13.27 18.20 -9.36
C ASP A 213 -12.20 18.25 -8.26
N TYR A 214 -12.02 17.16 -7.52
CA TYR A 214 -11.07 17.03 -6.43
C TYR A 214 -11.17 18.14 -5.37
N LYS A 215 -12.41 18.54 -5.07
CA LYS A 215 -12.67 19.38 -3.91
C LYS A 215 -12.66 18.55 -2.64
N ILE A 216 -12.09 19.12 -1.58
CA ILE A 216 -12.10 18.49 -0.28
C ILE A 216 -13.51 18.48 0.30
N ILE A 217 -13.97 17.29 0.70
CA ILE A 217 -15.27 17.09 1.35
C ILE A 217 -15.10 17.07 2.87
N LYS A 218 -14.05 16.38 3.33
CA LYS A 218 -13.79 16.19 4.75
C LYS A 218 -12.30 16.09 5.00
N SER A 219 -11.82 16.73 6.07
CA SER A 219 -10.47 16.55 6.60
C SER A 219 -10.61 16.10 8.05
N ILE A 220 -10.07 14.94 8.37
CA ILE A 220 -10.21 14.31 9.68
C ILE A 220 -8.82 14.24 10.31
N PRO A 221 -8.59 14.79 11.51
CA PRO A 221 -7.39 14.52 12.29
C PRO A 221 -7.46 13.07 12.80
N ALA A 222 -7.11 12.16 11.90
CA ALA A 222 -7.34 10.74 12.07
C ALA A 222 -6.35 10.11 13.04
N HIS A 223 -5.09 10.56 13.04
CA HIS A 223 -4.01 9.99 13.81
C HIS A 223 -3.11 11.08 14.40
N ASP A 224 -2.41 10.77 15.49
CA ASP A 224 -1.45 11.69 16.13
C ASP A 224 -0.15 11.84 15.32
N TRP A 225 0.10 10.88 14.39
CA TRP A 225 1.30 10.84 13.55
C TRP A 225 0.94 10.39 12.13
N ALA A 226 1.97 10.31 11.29
CA ALA A 226 1.86 9.97 9.87
C ALA A 226 0.96 8.77 9.59
N ILE A 227 0.00 8.91 8.69
CA ILE A 227 -0.74 7.81 8.10
C ILE A 227 0.16 7.18 7.02
N TYR A 228 0.34 5.86 7.09
CA TYR A 228 1.19 5.12 6.18
C TYR A 228 0.42 4.28 5.17
N ASP A 229 -0.77 3.80 5.54
CA ASP A 229 -1.59 3.00 4.62
C ASP A 229 -3.09 3.16 4.87
N ILE A 230 -3.86 2.90 3.82
CA ILE A 230 -5.33 2.94 3.79
C ILE A 230 -5.81 1.70 3.03
N ALA A 231 -6.74 0.93 3.60
CA ALA A 231 -7.30 -0.25 2.97
C ALA A 231 -8.81 -0.35 3.19
N TYR A 232 -9.56 -0.69 2.14
CA TYR A 232 -10.98 -1.01 2.21
C TYR A 232 -11.17 -2.51 2.44
N SER A 233 -12.20 -2.87 3.21
CA SER A 233 -12.64 -4.25 3.35
C SER A 233 -13.16 -4.81 2.01
N PRO A 234 -13.14 -6.15 1.80
CA PRO A 234 -13.60 -6.76 0.55
C PRO A 234 -15.05 -6.41 0.19
N ASP A 235 -15.92 -6.26 1.19
CA ASP A 235 -17.32 -5.85 1.03
C ASP A 235 -17.50 -4.32 0.91
N SER A 236 -16.39 -3.58 1.00
CA SER A 236 -16.35 -2.11 0.92
C SER A 236 -17.16 -1.36 2.00
N ASN A 237 -17.57 -2.01 3.09
CA ASN A 237 -18.31 -1.36 4.17
C ASN A 237 -17.39 -0.74 5.23
N LEU A 238 -16.16 -1.23 5.35
CA LEU A 238 -15.16 -0.76 6.29
C LEU A 238 -13.95 -0.16 5.59
N LEU A 239 -13.34 0.79 6.26
CA LEU A 239 -12.07 1.39 5.91
C LEU A 239 -11.12 1.24 7.08
N ALA A 240 -9.88 0.85 6.84
CA ALA A 240 -8.82 0.82 7.83
C ALA A 240 -7.72 1.82 7.47
N THR A 241 -7.15 2.46 8.49
CA THR A 241 -5.96 3.32 8.38
C THR A 241 -4.87 2.85 9.33
N ALA A 242 -3.63 2.84 8.86
CA ALA A 242 -2.45 2.46 9.62
C ALA A 242 -1.52 3.65 9.82
N SER A 243 -0.93 3.77 11.01
CA SER A 243 -0.17 4.95 11.36
C SER A 243 1.13 4.64 12.12
N ARG A 244 2.03 5.63 12.05
CA ARG A 244 3.22 5.72 12.89
C ARG A 244 2.88 5.82 14.39
N ASP A 245 1.67 6.25 14.76
CA ASP A 245 1.20 6.31 16.15
C ASP A 245 0.93 4.93 16.79
N LYS A 246 1.29 3.85 16.08
CA LYS A 246 1.17 2.44 16.49
C LYS A 246 -0.26 1.92 16.49
N THR A 247 -1.21 2.69 15.97
CA THR A 247 -2.62 2.33 15.94
C THR A 247 -3.10 1.97 14.53
N ILE A 248 -4.12 1.14 14.50
CA ILE A 248 -4.98 0.95 13.34
C ILE A 248 -6.34 1.50 13.73
N LYS A 249 -6.94 2.30 12.86
CA LYS A 249 -8.29 2.81 13.07
C LYS A 249 -9.23 2.26 12.02
N ILE A 250 -10.42 1.82 12.47
CA ILE A 250 -11.46 1.27 11.61
C ILE A 250 -12.59 2.28 11.53
N TRP A 251 -13.02 2.55 10.32
CA TRP A 251 -14.00 3.57 9.98
C TRP A 251 -15.16 2.96 9.19
N ASP A 252 -16.32 3.52 9.31
CA ASP A 252 -17.40 3.33 8.35
C ASP A 252 -17.00 3.96 7.01
N SER A 253 -17.00 3.19 5.94
CA SER A 253 -16.49 3.63 4.64
C SER A 253 -17.37 4.66 3.93
N LYS A 254 -18.64 4.79 4.35
CA LYS A 254 -19.64 5.70 3.74
C LYS A 254 -19.75 7.02 4.48
N THR A 255 -19.71 6.97 5.83
CA THR A 255 -19.85 8.17 6.69
C THR A 255 -18.51 8.73 7.12
N PHE A 256 -17.45 7.93 7.02
CA PHE A 256 -16.12 8.23 7.56
C PHE A 256 -16.15 8.53 9.06
N GLU A 257 -17.03 7.85 9.79
CA GLU A 257 -17.08 7.88 11.25
C GLU A 257 -16.16 6.81 11.82
N LEU A 258 -15.45 7.17 12.89
CA LEU A 258 -14.56 6.25 13.59
C LEU A 258 -15.38 5.20 14.35
N LEU A 259 -15.12 3.93 14.07
CA LEU A 259 -15.78 2.80 14.72
C LEU A 259 -14.93 2.20 15.83
N LYS A 260 -13.63 2.00 15.60
CA LYS A 260 -12.70 1.37 16.56
C LYS A 260 -11.27 1.89 16.40
N VAL A 261 -10.54 1.84 17.52
CA VAL A 261 -9.09 2.07 17.59
C VAL A 261 -8.45 0.80 18.11
N ILE A 262 -7.62 0.18 17.27
CA ILE A 262 -6.83 -1.00 17.61
C ILE A 262 -5.45 -0.51 18.05
N ASN A 263 -5.13 -0.68 19.32
CA ASN A 263 -3.87 -0.29 19.93
C ASN A 263 -3.35 -1.40 20.86
N LYS A 264 -2.21 -1.17 21.48
CA LYS A 264 -1.60 -2.14 22.41
C LYS A 264 -2.46 -2.40 23.64
N GLU A 265 -3.04 -1.36 24.22
CA GLU A 265 -3.77 -1.43 25.49
C GLU A 265 -5.06 -2.21 25.36
N ASN A 266 -5.82 -1.98 24.29
CA ASN A 266 -7.17 -2.55 24.14
C ASN A 266 -7.20 -3.90 23.43
N TYR A 267 -6.23 -4.14 22.52
CA TYR A 267 -6.28 -5.28 21.62
C TYR A 267 -4.95 -6.05 21.53
N ASP A 268 -3.98 -5.74 22.39
CA ASP A 268 -2.62 -6.27 22.27
C ASP A 268 -2.02 -6.01 20.87
N GLY A 269 -2.26 -4.80 20.34
CA GLY A 269 -1.82 -4.36 19.02
C GLY A 269 -0.31 -4.11 18.92
N HIS A 270 0.09 -3.46 17.82
CA HIS A 270 1.49 -3.19 17.51
C HIS A 270 2.20 -2.34 18.57
N LEU A 271 3.48 -2.67 18.82
CA LEU A 271 4.36 -1.92 19.75
C LEU A 271 5.01 -0.72 19.08
N ASN A 272 5.15 -0.75 17.78
CA ASN A 272 5.79 0.28 16.97
C ASN A 272 4.88 0.69 15.80
N SER A 273 5.38 1.53 14.91
CA SER A 273 4.65 2.00 13.72
C SER A 273 3.99 0.86 12.96
N VAL A 274 2.75 1.07 12.54
CA VAL A 274 2.07 0.17 11.59
C VAL A 274 2.32 0.70 10.19
N ASN A 275 3.12 -0.03 9.42
CA ASN A 275 3.59 0.43 8.11
C ASN A 275 2.67 0.05 6.96
N LYS A 276 2.02 -1.12 7.07
CA LYS A 276 1.14 -1.67 6.03
C LYS A 276 -0.05 -2.38 6.61
N ILE A 277 -1.16 -2.27 5.90
CA ILE A 277 -2.38 -3.03 6.14
C ILE A 277 -2.93 -3.55 4.81
N THR A 278 -3.55 -4.71 4.85
CA THR A 278 -4.30 -5.26 3.72
C THR A 278 -5.47 -6.08 4.21
N TRP A 279 -6.53 -6.19 3.40
CA TRP A 279 -7.63 -7.09 3.65
C TRP A 279 -7.49 -8.32 2.77
N SER A 280 -7.60 -9.49 3.37
CA SER A 280 -7.73 -10.76 2.66
C SER A 280 -9.20 -11.06 2.41
N THR A 281 -9.51 -11.70 1.28
CA THR A 281 -10.82 -12.31 1.04
C THR A 281 -11.00 -13.63 1.81
N TYR A 282 -9.89 -14.24 2.26
CA TYR A 282 -9.93 -15.36 3.18
C TYR A 282 -10.43 -14.90 4.55
N ASN A 283 -11.59 -15.35 4.96
CA ASN A 283 -12.28 -15.00 6.21
C ASN A 283 -12.44 -13.49 6.47
N ASN A 284 -12.28 -12.64 5.44
CA ASN A 284 -12.31 -11.18 5.56
C ASN A 284 -11.33 -10.62 6.61
N TYR A 285 -10.19 -11.27 6.81
CA TYR A 285 -9.20 -10.83 7.78
C TYR A 285 -8.55 -9.50 7.37
N LEU A 286 -8.44 -8.58 8.33
CA LEU A 286 -7.50 -7.46 8.23
C LEU A 286 -6.13 -7.94 8.70
N ILE A 287 -5.11 -7.65 7.91
CA ILE A 287 -3.72 -8.01 8.19
C ILE A 287 -2.92 -6.73 8.31
N SER A 288 -2.12 -6.62 9.35
CA SER A 288 -1.26 -5.46 9.61
C SER A 288 0.17 -5.88 9.85
N ALA A 289 1.12 -5.02 9.46
CA ALA A 289 2.55 -5.25 9.68
C ALA A 289 3.27 -3.94 9.98
N GLY A 290 4.34 -4.02 10.76
CA GLY A 290 5.01 -2.81 11.22
C GLY A 290 6.47 -2.94 11.62
N ASP A 291 6.95 -1.90 12.29
CA ASP A 291 8.34 -1.79 12.76
C ASP A 291 8.66 -2.76 13.91
N ASP A 292 7.68 -3.35 14.54
CA ASP A 292 7.84 -4.41 15.56
C ASP A 292 8.11 -5.79 14.98
N ARG A 293 8.30 -5.90 13.65
CA ARG A 293 8.63 -7.13 12.90
C ARG A 293 7.52 -8.19 12.93
N ALA A 294 6.34 -7.81 13.39
CA ALA A 294 5.17 -8.67 13.51
C ALA A 294 4.18 -8.43 12.38
N ILE A 295 3.49 -9.51 11.99
CA ILE A 295 2.25 -9.45 11.23
C ILE A 295 1.14 -9.85 12.18
N MET A 296 0.10 -9.03 12.29
CA MET A 296 -1.07 -9.31 13.13
C MET A 296 -2.29 -9.53 12.26
N ILE A 297 -3.08 -10.53 12.61
CA ILE A 297 -4.31 -10.91 11.91
C ILE A 297 -5.50 -10.58 12.80
N TRP A 298 -6.46 -9.86 12.23
CA TRP A 298 -7.63 -9.35 12.90
C TRP A 298 -8.89 -9.82 12.19
N GLU A 299 -9.85 -10.29 12.97
CA GLU A 299 -11.22 -10.52 12.54
C GLU A 299 -12.06 -9.32 12.95
N ILE A 300 -12.87 -8.80 12.03
CA ILE A 300 -13.70 -7.61 12.27
C ILE A 300 -15.11 -7.93 11.82
N ASN A 301 -16.02 -8.06 12.79
CA ASN A 301 -17.39 -8.49 12.59
C ASN A 301 -18.38 -7.36 12.89
N PRO A 302 -19.39 -7.11 12.04
CA PRO A 302 -20.53 -6.29 12.39
C PRO A 302 -21.32 -6.92 13.57
N ILE A 303 -21.80 -6.06 14.50
CA ILE A 303 -22.67 -6.44 15.61
C ILE A 303 -24.08 -5.90 15.35
#